data_ed64d0fe96ce7615797f71ce2e113516
#
_entry.id   ed64d0fe96ce7615797f71ce2e113516
#
_cell.length_a   1.000
_cell.length_b   1.000
_cell.length_c   1.000
_cell.angle_alpha   90.00
_cell.angle_beta   90.00
_cell.angle_gamma   90.00
#
_symmetry.space_group_name_H-M   'P 1'
#
loop_
_entity.id
_entity.type
_entity.pdbx_description
1 polymer ?
#
loop_
_entity_poly.entity_id
_entity_poly.type
_entity_poly.pdbx_seq_one_letter_code
_entity_poly.pdbx_strand_id
1 'polypeptide(L)'
;MKKTRNHPDELLIGLVSISDRASTGVYEDQGVPALEDWFAQALTSPWQMETRLIPDVQSTIEKTLIELVDDIGCDLVLTTGGTGPARRDVTPEATLAVGTKPMPGFGEQMRQISLRFVPTAILSRQVAVIRETPDHAALIMNLPGQPKSIRETLEGLKDASGKSIVPGIFSAVPYCIDLIGGPYIETQENVCKAFRPKSALRAK
;
A
#
# COMPACT_ATOMS: atom_id res chain seq x y z
N MET A 1 -9.23 -17.39 -8.71
CA MET A 1 -8.29 -17.92 -9.76
C MET A 1 -7.17 -16.91 -9.93
N LYS A 2 -5.90 -17.32 -9.77
CA LYS A 2 -4.75 -16.39 -9.87
C LYS A 2 -4.73 -15.71 -11.23
N LYS A 3 -4.47 -14.41 -11.22
CA LYS A 3 -4.41 -13.57 -12.43
C LYS A 3 -3.14 -13.88 -13.20
N THR A 4 -3.25 -13.99 -14.52
CA THR A 4 -2.11 -14.28 -15.39
C THR A 4 -1.23 -13.02 -15.51
N ARG A 5 0.08 -13.19 -15.37
CA ARG A 5 1.07 -12.15 -15.60
C ARG A 5 1.59 -12.23 -17.03
N ASN A 6 1.75 -11.07 -17.67
CA ASN A 6 2.30 -10.96 -19.02
C ASN A 6 3.82 -10.81 -19.02
N HIS A 7 4.41 -10.50 -17.86
CA HIS A 7 5.84 -10.31 -17.66
C HIS A 7 6.27 -10.83 -16.28
N PRO A 8 7.44 -11.44 -16.10
CA PRO A 8 7.90 -11.95 -14.79
C PRO A 8 8.02 -10.85 -13.73
N ASP A 9 8.33 -9.61 -14.13
CA ASP A 9 8.42 -8.46 -13.25
C ASP A 9 7.12 -7.60 -13.22
N GLU A 10 6.00 -8.16 -13.66
CA GLU A 10 4.71 -7.47 -13.59
C GLU A 10 4.16 -7.50 -12.16
N LEU A 11 3.98 -6.33 -11.58
CA LEU A 11 3.41 -6.15 -10.24
C LEU A 11 1.89 -6.26 -10.28
N LEU A 12 1.31 -7.14 -9.49
CA LEU A 12 -0.13 -7.21 -9.32
C LEU A 12 -0.56 -6.50 -8.02
N ILE A 13 -1.34 -5.42 -8.17
CA ILE A 13 -1.71 -4.51 -7.09
C ILE A 13 -3.19 -4.67 -6.76
N GLY A 14 -3.53 -4.86 -5.49
CA GLY A 14 -4.88 -4.72 -4.95
C GLY A 14 -5.07 -3.34 -4.33
N LEU A 15 -6.10 -2.61 -4.73
CA LEU A 15 -6.48 -1.33 -4.12
C LEU A 15 -7.86 -1.45 -3.50
N VAL A 16 -7.97 -1.19 -2.20
CA VAL A 16 -9.21 -1.31 -1.45
C VAL A 16 -9.58 0.02 -0.82
N SER A 17 -10.65 0.65 -1.28
CA SER A 17 -11.27 1.77 -0.59
C SER A 17 -12.28 1.24 0.44
N ILE A 18 -12.10 1.62 1.69
CA ILE A 18 -12.91 1.19 2.82
C ILE A 18 -13.68 2.40 3.32
N SER A 19 -14.98 2.43 3.06
CA SER A 19 -15.85 3.54 3.43
C SER A 19 -17.32 3.17 3.35
N ASP A 20 -18.04 3.22 4.46
CA ASP A 20 -19.50 3.06 4.51
C ASP A 20 -20.20 4.06 3.58
N ARG A 21 -19.72 5.30 3.53
CA ARG A 21 -20.35 6.38 2.76
C ARG A 21 -20.11 6.25 1.26
N ALA A 22 -18.88 5.89 0.85
CA ALA A 22 -18.57 5.71 -0.55
C ALA A 22 -19.22 4.43 -1.09
N SER A 23 -19.19 3.33 -0.33
CA SER A 23 -19.79 2.04 -0.73
C SER A 23 -21.31 2.11 -0.89
N THR A 24 -21.98 3.09 -0.24
CA THR A 24 -23.42 3.36 -0.40
C THR A 24 -23.73 4.48 -1.40
N GLY A 25 -22.74 5.02 -2.10
CA GLY A 25 -22.91 6.06 -3.10
C GLY A 25 -23.18 7.47 -2.55
N VAL A 26 -22.89 7.72 -1.26
CA VAL A 26 -23.07 9.05 -0.65
C VAL A 26 -22.05 10.06 -1.17
N TYR A 27 -20.86 9.61 -1.53
CA TYR A 27 -19.85 10.40 -2.25
C TYR A 27 -19.02 9.49 -3.17
N GLU A 28 -18.34 10.11 -4.14
CA GLU A 28 -17.45 9.41 -5.06
C GLU A 28 -16.09 9.11 -4.38
N ASP A 29 -15.61 7.87 -4.51
CA ASP A 29 -14.29 7.49 -4.01
C ASP A 29 -13.19 8.22 -4.76
N GLN A 30 -12.28 8.86 -4.03
CA GLN A 30 -11.13 9.58 -4.57
C GLN A 30 -9.79 8.87 -4.23
N GLY A 31 -9.82 7.87 -3.36
CA GLY A 31 -8.63 7.17 -2.90
C GLY A 31 -8.03 6.26 -3.98
N VAL A 32 -8.88 5.43 -4.58
CA VAL A 32 -8.45 4.51 -5.65
C VAL A 32 -7.95 5.26 -6.89
N PRO A 33 -8.67 6.26 -7.44
CA PRO A 33 -8.15 7.05 -8.56
C PRO A 33 -6.81 7.74 -8.27
N ALA A 34 -6.65 8.31 -7.06
CA ALA A 34 -5.40 8.95 -6.68
C ALA A 34 -4.22 7.97 -6.62
N LEU A 35 -4.45 6.73 -6.18
CA LEU A 35 -3.45 5.66 -6.20
C LEU A 35 -3.11 5.20 -7.61
N GLU A 36 -4.10 5.02 -8.46
CA GLU A 36 -3.91 4.65 -9.87
C GLU A 36 -3.05 5.68 -10.60
N ASP A 37 -3.39 6.96 -10.49
CA ASP A 37 -2.63 8.07 -11.06
C ASP A 37 -1.19 8.11 -10.52
N TRP A 38 -1.02 7.83 -9.23
CA TRP A 38 0.30 7.79 -8.62
C TRP A 38 1.14 6.64 -9.15
N PHE A 39 0.61 5.42 -9.25
CA PHE A 39 1.31 4.26 -9.79
C PHE A 39 1.72 4.46 -11.24
N ALA A 40 0.87 5.06 -12.06
CA ALA A 40 1.17 5.38 -13.45
C ALA A 40 2.38 6.33 -13.59
N GLN A 41 2.61 7.20 -12.59
CA GLN A 41 3.76 8.10 -12.53
C GLN A 41 5.01 7.46 -11.89
N ALA A 42 4.82 6.58 -10.90
CA ALA A 42 5.88 6.09 -10.03
C ALA A 42 6.54 4.80 -10.52
N LEU A 43 5.84 3.95 -11.28
CA LEU A 43 6.36 2.66 -11.74
C LEU A 43 6.89 2.72 -13.17
N THR A 44 8.04 2.08 -13.40
CA THR A 44 8.56 1.76 -14.73
C THR A 44 8.36 0.30 -15.09
N SER A 45 8.28 -0.59 -14.11
CA SER A 45 7.88 -1.99 -14.31
C SER A 45 6.42 -2.09 -14.75
N PRO A 46 6.04 -3.09 -15.55
CA PRO A 46 4.64 -3.36 -15.87
C PRO A 46 3.85 -3.69 -14.61
N TRP A 47 2.58 -3.32 -14.59
CA TRP A 47 1.69 -3.58 -13.46
C TRP A 47 0.25 -3.76 -13.89
N GLN A 48 -0.51 -4.48 -13.09
CA GLN A 48 -1.96 -4.64 -13.21
C GLN A 48 -2.61 -4.31 -11.86
N MET A 49 -3.88 -3.94 -11.90
CA MET A 49 -4.61 -3.52 -10.73
C MET A 49 -5.94 -4.26 -10.58
N GLU A 50 -6.31 -4.54 -9.34
CA GLU A 50 -7.63 -5.00 -8.90
C GLU A 50 -8.16 -4.02 -7.86
N THR A 51 -9.36 -3.52 -8.06
CA THR A 51 -9.96 -2.52 -7.15
C THR A 51 -11.17 -3.08 -6.42
N ARG A 52 -11.35 -2.66 -5.17
CA ARG A 52 -12.54 -2.96 -4.36
C ARG A 52 -12.99 -1.70 -3.63
N LEU A 53 -14.28 -1.49 -3.56
CA LEU A 53 -14.93 -0.47 -2.74
C LEU A 53 -15.87 -1.19 -1.78
N ILE A 54 -15.56 -1.13 -0.48
CA ILE A 54 -16.25 -1.94 0.54
C ILE A 54 -16.61 -1.10 1.77
N PRO A 55 -17.61 -1.52 2.56
CA PRO A 55 -17.98 -0.87 3.82
C PRO A 55 -16.94 -1.13 4.94
N ASP A 56 -16.98 -0.30 5.99
CA ASP A 56 -16.19 -0.41 7.21
C ASP A 56 -16.69 -1.59 8.09
N VAL A 57 -16.62 -2.83 7.58
CA VAL A 57 -16.99 -4.06 8.26
C VAL A 57 -15.80 -5.00 8.31
N GLN A 58 -15.29 -5.30 9.50
CA GLN A 58 -14.04 -6.04 9.69
C GLN A 58 -14.02 -7.37 8.89
N SER A 59 -15.05 -8.19 9.00
CA SER A 59 -15.12 -9.48 8.30
C SER A 59 -15.16 -9.35 6.77
N THR A 60 -15.70 -8.23 6.25
CA THR A 60 -15.69 -7.94 4.81
C THR A 60 -14.27 -7.53 4.38
N ILE A 61 -13.59 -6.71 5.17
CA ILE A 61 -12.21 -6.31 4.90
C ILE A 61 -11.30 -7.53 4.91
N GLU A 62 -11.38 -8.39 5.94
CA GLU A 62 -10.59 -9.63 6.04
C GLU A 62 -10.78 -10.53 4.79
N LYS A 63 -12.03 -10.81 4.41
CA LYS A 63 -12.35 -11.63 3.22
C LYS A 63 -11.78 -11.02 1.95
N THR A 64 -11.89 -9.70 1.77
CA THR A 64 -11.38 -9.00 0.60
C THR A 64 -9.85 -9.05 0.52
N LEU A 65 -9.16 -8.87 1.66
CA LEU A 65 -7.70 -8.96 1.71
C LEU A 65 -7.21 -10.39 1.39
N ILE A 66 -7.90 -11.41 1.93
CA ILE A 66 -7.62 -12.82 1.64
C ILE A 66 -7.85 -13.11 0.16
N GLU A 67 -9.00 -12.72 -0.41
CA GLU A 67 -9.31 -12.89 -1.83
C GLU A 67 -8.20 -12.30 -2.73
N LEU A 68 -7.81 -11.05 -2.47
CA LEU A 68 -6.81 -10.37 -3.28
C LEU A 68 -5.44 -11.07 -3.24
N VAL A 69 -5.03 -11.59 -2.09
CA VAL A 69 -3.74 -12.27 -1.96
C VAL A 69 -3.81 -13.72 -2.41
N ASP A 70 -4.75 -14.49 -1.86
CA ASP A 70 -4.76 -15.96 -2.02
C ASP A 70 -5.34 -16.40 -3.36
N ASP A 71 -6.45 -15.76 -3.78
CA ASP A 71 -7.20 -16.18 -4.98
C ASP A 71 -6.76 -15.44 -6.24
N ILE A 72 -6.49 -14.14 -6.13
CA ILE A 72 -6.06 -13.30 -7.27
C ILE A 72 -4.54 -13.30 -7.44
N GLY A 73 -3.79 -13.32 -6.33
CA GLY A 73 -2.33 -13.37 -6.33
C GLY A 73 -1.69 -11.98 -6.40
N CYS A 74 -2.32 -10.97 -5.76
CA CYS A 74 -1.71 -9.65 -5.64
C CYS A 74 -0.43 -9.71 -4.80
N ASP A 75 0.63 -9.01 -5.24
CA ASP A 75 1.90 -8.89 -4.51
C ASP A 75 1.88 -7.76 -3.49
N LEU A 76 1.10 -6.73 -3.80
CA LEU A 76 0.92 -5.54 -2.99
C LEU A 76 -0.56 -5.26 -2.84
N VAL A 77 -1.05 -5.14 -1.61
CA VAL A 77 -2.41 -4.70 -1.34
C VAL A 77 -2.37 -3.41 -0.51
N LEU A 78 -3.01 -2.37 -1.01
CA LEU A 78 -3.13 -1.09 -0.34
C LEU A 78 -4.58 -0.83 0.02
N THR A 79 -4.84 -0.46 1.26
CA THR A 79 -6.17 -0.03 1.69
C THR A 79 -6.17 1.47 1.99
N THR A 80 -7.28 2.15 1.76
CA THR A 80 -7.52 3.53 2.20
C THR A 80 -8.79 3.60 3.03
N GLY A 81 -8.77 4.37 4.12
CA GLY A 81 -9.91 4.54 5.02
C GLY A 81 -9.90 3.61 6.23
N GLY A 82 -10.75 3.91 7.21
CA GLY A 82 -10.96 3.12 8.43
C GLY A 82 -9.75 2.96 9.35
N THR A 83 -8.79 3.91 9.36
CA THR A 83 -7.52 3.80 10.11
C THR A 83 -7.42 4.71 11.33
N GLY A 84 -8.45 5.45 11.67
CA GLY A 84 -8.50 6.34 12.84
C GLY A 84 -8.97 5.63 14.12
N PRO A 85 -9.23 6.38 15.20
CA PRO A 85 -9.66 5.85 16.51
C PRO A 85 -11.17 5.68 16.64
N ALA A 86 -11.98 5.98 15.62
CA ALA A 86 -13.43 5.84 15.70
C ALA A 86 -13.85 4.38 15.81
N ARG A 87 -15.02 4.12 16.40
CA ARG A 87 -15.53 2.74 16.59
C ARG A 87 -15.72 1.96 15.29
N ARG A 88 -15.92 2.66 14.19
CA ARG A 88 -16.08 2.07 12.85
C ARG A 88 -14.75 1.87 12.12
N ASP A 89 -13.66 2.46 12.62
CA ASP A 89 -12.34 2.30 12.04
C ASP A 89 -11.76 0.95 12.47
N VAL A 90 -11.91 -0.07 11.65
CA VAL A 90 -11.51 -1.46 11.95
C VAL A 90 -10.50 -2.03 10.92
N THR A 91 -10.01 -1.17 10.03
CA THR A 91 -9.05 -1.57 8.99
C THR A 91 -7.76 -2.15 9.56
N PRO A 92 -7.14 -1.56 10.61
CA PRO A 92 -5.92 -2.12 11.20
C PRO A 92 -6.14 -3.50 11.82
N GLU A 93 -7.27 -3.70 12.52
CA GLU A 93 -7.63 -4.96 13.14
C GLU A 93 -7.81 -6.06 12.09
N ALA A 94 -8.55 -5.77 11.01
CA ALA A 94 -8.75 -6.71 9.91
C ALA A 94 -7.42 -7.07 9.21
N THR A 95 -6.55 -6.07 9.01
CA THR A 95 -5.24 -6.28 8.37
C THR A 95 -4.33 -7.15 9.24
N LEU A 96 -4.29 -6.91 10.55
CA LEU A 96 -3.51 -7.72 11.48
C LEU A 96 -4.04 -9.15 11.59
N ALA A 97 -5.37 -9.34 11.51
CA ALA A 97 -6.00 -10.66 11.59
C ALA A 97 -5.63 -11.58 10.41
N VAL A 98 -5.40 -11.02 9.22
CA VAL A 98 -5.04 -11.79 8.01
C VAL A 98 -3.53 -11.88 7.78
N GLY A 99 -2.73 -11.07 8.47
CA GLY A 99 -1.27 -11.03 8.34
C GLY A 99 -0.58 -12.21 9.02
N THR A 100 0.50 -12.70 8.43
CA THR A 100 1.38 -13.73 9.02
C THR A 100 2.58 -13.09 9.73
N LYS A 101 3.04 -11.93 9.24
CA LYS A 101 4.18 -11.19 9.83
C LYS A 101 3.84 -9.69 9.90
N PRO A 102 3.82 -9.08 11.09
CA PRO A 102 3.66 -7.63 11.20
C PRO A 102 4.92 -6.90 10.72
N MET A 103 4.72 -5.77 10.02
CA MET A 103 5.76 -4.90 9.49
C MET A 103 5.66 -3.49 10.11
N PRO A 104 5.96 -3.32 11.41
CA PRO A 104 5.66 -2.10 12.17
C PRO A 104 6.36 -0.84 11.62
N GLY A 105 7.55 -1.00 11.03
CA GLY A 105 8.32 0.12 10.48
C GLY A 105 7.57 0.93 9.42
N PHE A 106 6.68 0.31 8.64
CA PHE A 106 5.84 1.06 7.69
C PHE A 106 4.87 2.01 8.42
N GLY A 107 4.18 1.52 9.45
CA GLY A 107 3.27 2.34 10.26
C GLY A 107 3.98 3.47 10.99
N GLU A 108 5.19 3.21 11.52
CA GLU A 108 6.04 4.21 12.16
C GLU A 108 6.45 5.31 11.17
N GLN A 109 6.92 4.94 9.98
CA GLN A 109 7.34 5.87 8.94
C GLN A 109 6.15 6.71 8.43
N MET A 110 4.99 6.11 8.20
CA MET A 110 3.78 6.83 7.81
C MET A 110 3.40 7.90 8.84
N ARG A 111 3.44 7.59 10.13
CA ARG A 111 3.16 8.56 11.19
C ARG A 111 4.22 9.66 11.26
N GLN A 112 5.51 9.34 11.12
CA GLN A 112 6.57 10.34 11.07
C GLN A 112 6.38 11.36 9.94
N ILE A 113 6.00 10.89 8.75
CA ILE A 113 5.71 11.77 7.61
C ILE A 113 4.49 12.64 7.92
N SER A 114 3.38 12.02 8.32
CA SER A 114 2.10 12.73 8.52
C SER A 114 2.15 13.75 9.66
N LEU A 115 2.93 13.50 10.73
CA LEU A 115 3.14 14.43 11.84
C LEU A 115 3.86 15.74 11.43
N ARG A 116 4.49 15.78 10.25
CA ARG A 116 5.06 17.01 9.71
C ARG A 116 4.01 17.98 9.15
N PHE A 117 2.80 17.47 8.88
CA PHE A 117 1.69 18.25 8.32
C PHE A 117 0.60 18.53 9.34
N VAL A 118 0.23 17.54 10.15
CA VAL A 118 -0.88 17.65 11.09
C VAL A 118 -0.58 16.95 12.43
N PRO A 119 -0.78 17.60 13.57
CA PRO A 119 -0.49 17.00 14.88
C PRO A 119 -1.42 15.82 15.22
N THR A 120 -2.61 15.77 14.64
CA THR A 120 -3.57 14.68 14.83
C THR A 120 -3.18 13.37 14.13
N ALA A 121 -2.12 13.37 13.34
CA ALA A 121 -1.56 12.13 12.77
C ALA A 121 -1.11 11.11 13.83
N ILE A 122 -0.88 11.55 15.08
CA ILE A 122 -0.62 10.66 16.21
C ILE A 122 -1.78 9.68 16.50
N LEU A 123 -3.01 10.01 16.05
CA LEU A 123 -4.19 9.17 16.20
C LEU A 123 -4.30 8.09 15.10
N SER A 124 -3.42 8.12 14.11
CA SER A 124 -3.41 7.12 13.03
C SER A 124 -2.92 5.76 13.55
N ARG A 125 -3.69 4.72 13.25
CA ARG A 125 -3.43 3.33 13.64
C ARG A 125 -3.00 2.46 12.45
N GLN A 126 -2.55 3.07 11.37
CA GLN A 126 -2.09 2.40 10.16
C GLN A 126 -1.03 1.34 10.47
N VAL A 127 -1.19 0.17 9.86
CA VAL A 127 -0.29 -0.98 9.98
C VAL A 127 0.10 -1.50 8.60
N ALA A 128 1.14 -2.33 8.59
CA ALA A 128 1.47 -3.15 7.44
C ALA A 128 1.78 -4.58 7.91
N VAL A 129 1.49 -5.55 7.07
CA VAL A 129 1.75 -6.97 7.31
C VAL A 129 2.20 -7.66 6.02
N ILE A 130 2.93 -8.76 6.17
CA ILE A 130 3.08 -9.74 5.10
C ILE A 130 2.02 -10.82 5.36
N ARG A 131 1.31 -11.23 4.30
CA ARG A 131 0.48 -12.42 4.28
C ARG A 131 1.16 -13.47 3.40
N GLU A 132 1.41 -14.64 3.97
CA GLU A 132 2.04 -15.76 3.27
C GLU A 132 1.05 -16.90 3.08
N THR A 133 1.07 -17.50 1.90
CA THR A 133 0.46 -18.78 1.55
C THR A 133 1.58 -19.77 1.19
N PRO A 134 1.31 -21.06 0.99
CA PRO A 134 2.36 -22.02 0.62
C PRO A 134 3.16 -21.66 -0.65
N ASP A 135 2.55 -20.92 -1.58
CA ASP A 135 3.10 -20.65 -2.90
C ASP A 135 3.12 -19.15 -3.28
N HIS A 136 2.77 -18.26 -2.35
CA HIS A 136 2.73 -16.81 -2.60
C HIS A 136 2.86 -16.02 -1.31
N ALA A 137 3.41 -14.81 -1.40
CA ALA A 137 3.40 -13.85 -0.31
C ALA A 137 3.11 -12.43 -0.84
N ALA A 138 2.41 -11.63 -0.05
CA ALA A 138 2.05 -10.26 -0.38
C ALA A 138 2.31 -9.30 0.78
N LEU A 139 2.66 -8.07 0.45
CA LEU A 139 2.68 -6.95 1.38
C LEU A 139 1.33 -6.26 1.39
N ILE A 140 0.70 -6.16 2.56
CA ILE A 140 -0.57 -5.44 2.78
C ILE A 140 -0.27 -4.22 3.63
N MET A 141 -0.73 -3.02 3.21
CA MET A 141 -0.51 -1.77 3.95
C MET A 141 -1.78 -0.92 4.01
N ASN A 142 -2.01 -0.31 5.16
CA ASN A 142 -3.08 0.68 5.32
C ASN A 142 -2.54 2.08 5.06
N LEU A 143 -3.15 2.80 4.13
CA LEU A 143 -2.81 4.19 3.82
C LEU A 143 -3.81 5.18 4.46
N PRO A 144 -3.46 6.47 4.55
CA PRO A 144 -4.42 7.50 4.94
C PRO A 144 -5.62 7.55 3.99
N GLY A 145 -6.78 7.99 4.50
CA GLY A 145 -7.99 8.13 3.66
C GLY A 145 -8.01 9.37 2.77
N GLN A 146 -7.13 10.36 2.99
CA GLN A 146 -7.10 11.59 2.20
C GLN A 146 -6.12 11.47 1.03
N PRO A 147 -6.52 11.74 -0.24
CA PRO A 147 -5.67 11.59 -1.43
C PRO A 147 -4.31 12.30 -1.32
N LYS A 148 -4.32 13.55 -0.80
CA LYS A 148 -3.07 14.30 -0.57
C LYS A 148 -2.13 13.58 0.39
N SER A 149 -2.65 13.06 1.51
CA SER A 149 -1.86 12.34 2.51
C SER A 149 -1.36 11.00 2.00
N ILE A 150 -2.09 10.36 1.07
CA ILE A 150 -1.62 9.14 0.37
C ILE A 150 -0.33 9.44 -0.37
N ARG A 151 -0.31 10.47 -1.21
CA ARG A 151 0.88 10.85 -1.98
C ARG A 151 2.06 11.23 -1.10
N GLU A 152 1.81 12.07 -0.07
CA GLU A 152 2.83 12.47 0.91
C GLU A 152 3.45 11.26 1.61
N THR A 153 2.65 10.28 1.96
CA THR A 153 3.09 9.04 2.62
C THR A 153 3.94 8.17 1.70
N LEU A 154 3.52 8.00 0.44
CA LEU A 154 4.21 7.18 -0.54
C LEU A 154 5.55 7.78 -0.97
N GLU A 155 5.61 9.10 -1.23
CA GLU A 155 6.80 9.80 -1.73
C GLU A 155 7.72 10.32 -0.61
N GLY A 156 7.17 10.60 0.60
CA GLY A 156 7.88 11.23 1.69
C GLY A 156 8.03 12.74 1.53
N LEU A 157 9.01 13.31 2.22
CA LEU A 157 9.26 14.74 2.25
C LEU A 157 10.47 15.08 1.40
N LYS A 158 10.33 16.10 0.57
CA LYS A 158 11.41 16.68 -0.25
C LYS A 158 11.59 18.15 0.12
N ASP A 159 12.82 18.65 0.07
CA ASP A 159 13.11 20.08 0.21
C ASP A 159 12.77 20.85 -1.09
N ALA A 160 12.97 22.16 -1.06
CA ALA A 160 12.72 23.03 -2.21
C ALA A 160 13.57 22.69 -3.45
N SER A 161 14.67 21.95 -3.29
CA SER A 161 15.51 21.46 -4.39
C SER A 161 15.08 20.08 -4.93
N GLY A 162 14.05 19.46 -4.31
CA GLY A 162 13.58 18.11 -4.65
C GLY A 162 14.37 16.98 -3.98
N LYS A 163 15.33 17.30 -3.09
CA LYS A 163 16.08 16.30 -2.33
C LYS A 163 15.23 15.71 -1.22
N SER A 164 15.23 14.38 -1.08
CA SER A 164 14.51 13.69 -0.01
C SER A 164 15.07 14.06 1.36
N ILE A 165 14.20 14.58 2.24
CA ILE A 165 14.47 14.85 3.67
C ILE A 165 14.04 13.65 4.51
N VAL A 166 12.86 13.10 4.21
CA VAL A 166 12.30 11.90 4.83
C VAL A 166 11.82 11.00 3.71
N PRO A 167 12.38 9.80 3.56
CA PRO A 167 11.95 8.89 2.50
C PRO A 167 10.49 8.45 2.70
N GLY A 168 9.73 8.39 1.61
CA GLY A 168 8.41 7.80 1.63
C GLY A 168 8.46 6.29 1.81
N ILE A 169 7.35 5.72 2.22
CA ILE A 169 7.27 4.27 2.47
C ILE A 169 7.54 3.46 1.19
N PHE A 170 7.18 4.00 0.02
CA PHE A 170 7.36 3.27 -1.24
C PHE A 170 8.83 3.09 -1.63
N SER A 171 9.75 3.84 -1.03
CA SER A 171 11.18 3.61 -1.22
C SER A 171 11.64 2.20 -0.77
N ALA A 172 10.94 1.59 0.20
CA ALA A 172 11.24 0.26 0.73
C ALA A 172 10.37 -0.85 0.11
N VAL A 173 9.20 -0.51 -0.46
CA VAL A 173 8.22 -1.49 -0.97
C VAL A 173 8.81 -2.41 -2.04
N PRO A 174 9.52 -1.92 -3.10
CA PRO A 174 10.07 -2.78 -4.12
C PRO A 174 11.05 -3.84 -3.59
N TYR A 175 11.88 -3.46 -2.62
CA TYR A 175 12.81 -4.43 -2.01
C TYR A 175 12.11 -5.39 -1.06
N CYS A 176 11.08 -4.94 -0.33
CA CYS A 176 10.27 -5.82 0.52
C CYS A 176 9.58 -6.91 -0.31
N ILE A 177 8.98 -6.54 -1.45
CA ILE A 177 8.32 -7.49 -2.37
C ILE A 177 9.33 -8.49 -2.96
N ASP A 178 10.51 -8.04 -3.34
CA ASP A 178 11.60 -8.89 -3.82
C ASP A 178 12.02 -9.92 -2.76
N LEU A 179 12.17 -9.49 -1.49
CA LEU A 179 12.53 -10.37 -0.36
C LEU A 179 11.50 -11.47 -0.05
N ILE A 180 10.23 -11.23 -0.35
CA ILE A 180 9.16 -12.23 -0.15
C ILE A 180 8.88 -13.06 -1.40
N GLY A 181 9.75 -12.97 -2.43
CA GLY A 181 9.65 -13.77 -3.65
C GLY A 181 8.74 -13.20 -4.74
N GLY A 182 8.34 -11.93 -4.63
CA GLY A 182 7.56 -11.23 -5.64
C GLY A 182 8.40 -10.67 -6.80
N PRO A 183 7.77 -9.90 -7.72
CA PRO A 183 8.44 -9.36 -8.90
C PRO A 183 9.51 -8.31 -8.55
N TYR A 184 10.49 -8.17 -9.43
CA TYR A 184 11.51 -7.11 -9.34
C TYR A 184 10.96 -5.80 -9.87
N ILE A 185 10.64 -4.88 -8.98
CA ILE A 185 9.96 -3.62 -9.30
C ILE A 185 10.98 -2.50 -9.47
N GLU A 186 10.87 -1.76 -10.56
CA GLU A 186 11.61 -0.53 -10.83
C GLU A 186 10.69 0.68 -10.78
N THR A 187 11.23 1.82 -10.35
CA THR A 187 10.48 3.07 -10.13
C THR A 187 11.10 4.24 -10.89
N GLN A 188 10.28 5.25 -11.18
CA GLN A 188 10.74 6.56 -11.65
C GLN A 188 11.43 7.31 -10.51
N GLU A 189 12.75 7.50 -10.62
CA GLU A 189 13.58 8.10 -9.56
C GLU A 189 13.15 9.53 -9.15
N ASN A 190 12.58 10.30 -10.08
CA ASN A 190 12.08 11.66 -9.81
C ASN A 190 10.78 11.66 -8.98
N VAL A 191 9.99 10.60 -9.03
CA VAL A 191 8.77 10.44 -8.22
C VAL A 191 9.12 9.76 -6.90
N CYS A 192 9.63 8.54 -6.96
CA CYS A 192 10.02 7.76 -5.80
C CYS A 192 11.24 6.89 -6.12
N LYS A 193 12.37 7.19 -5.48
CA LYS A 193 13.59 6.39 -5.64
C LYS A 193 13.51 5.17 -4.73
N ALA A 194 13.32 3.98 -5.33
CA ALA A 194 13.43 2.72 -4.60
C ALA A 194 14.86 2.50 -4.10
N PHE A 195 14.98 1.98 -2.89
CA PHE A 195 16.27 1.58 -2.31
C PHE A 195 16.41 0.07 -2.32
N ARG A 196 17.56 -0.41 -2.81
CA ARG A 196 18.04 -1.78 -2.65
C ARG A 196 19.51 -1.78 -2.23
N PRO A 197 19.94 -2.71 -1.35
CA PRO A 197 21.37 -2.90 -1.09
C PRO A 197 22.06 -3.39 -2.38
N LYS A 198 23.35 -3.10 -2.52
CA LYS A 198 24.12 -3.48 -3.73
C LYS A 198 24.03 -4.98 -4.06
N SER A 199 23.93 -5.82 -3.05
CA SER A 199 23.80 -7.28 -3.19
C SER A 199 22.46 -7.74 -3.78
N ALA A 200 21.43 -6.88 -3.78
CA ALA A 200 20.09 -7.17 -4.30
C ALA A 200 19.83 -6.46 -5.65
N LEU A 201 20.83 -5.79 -6.23
CA LEU A 201 20.71 -5.23 -7.57
C LEU A 201 20.89 -6.33 -8.60
N ARG A 202 19.99 -6.41 -9.58
CA ARG A 202 20.19 -7.26 -10.75
C ARG A 202 21.36 -6.74 -11.58
N ALA A 203 22.20 -7.65 -12.06
CA ALA A 203 23.19 -7.32 -13.07
C ALA A 203 22.46 -6.84 -14.34
N LYS A 204 22.91 -5.69 -14.89
CA LYS A 204 22.40 -5.19 -16.17
C LYS A 204 22.90 -6.02 -17.32
#